data_812a0beb43695fe9f2399dcbac6e5c5d
#
_entry.id   812a0beb43695fe9f2399dcbac6e5c5d
#
_cell.length_a   1.000
_cell.length_b   1.000
_cell.length_c   1.000
_cell.angle_alpha   90.00
_cell.angle_beta   90.00
_cell.angle_gamma   90.00
#
_symmetry.space_group_name_H-M   'P 1'
#
loop_
_entity.id
_entity.type
_entity.pdbx_description
1 polymer ?
#
loop_
_entity_poly.entity_id
_entity_poly.type
_entity_poly.pdbx_seq_one_letter_code
_entity_poly.pdbx_strand_id
1 'polypeptide(L)'
;MSDRPDEPASPQPDPWARPSRPGEPDAPSWTGPWSEPQPDRPAHPDHPGDSDRPSYLDQPGWGPAQGNGWGVGLDQGQRSGQPPGAPPGPGGPGGPRPSRPERLPLPPPPAAPHVLWLELGLVLVLAFAPGALSLLVLAIGTGANTNGSEQLLPAIVSGLFSAFLSWSPVLLIAYLLVRSGEGRRGIGLGRFEGRADGLVGLGLWVASFVLVLILAWVFSPLGHREVDFLPNELPQWFRWVDALVIAVTAGVTEEVVVRGYAQTRLEQLKVPTAMVLVLPTALWGILHLYQGASAALTVFCLGMLYAWYFHRTRRLWPIIIAHGLFDLTPLVLLLAGSSH
;
A
#
# COMPACT_ATOMS: atom_id res chain seq x y z
N MET A 1 -36.38 59.44 -34.14
CA MET A 1 -36.14 58.10 -33.63
C MET A 1 -34.66 57.94 -33.51
N SER A 2 -34.17 58.05 -32.30
CA SER A 2 -32.73 58.08 -31.97
C SER A 2 -32.36 56.78 -31.33
N ASP A 3 -31.63 55.92 -32.06
CA ASP A 3 -31.04 54.69 -31.54
C ASP A 3 -29.82 55.06 -30.67
N ARG A 4 -29.92 54.82 -29.39
CA ARG A 4 -28.77 54.78 -28.48
C ARG A 4 -28.18 53.36 -28.49
N PRO A 5 -26.86 53.22 -28.63
CA PRO A 5 -26.22 51.92 -28.47
C PRO A 5 -26.25 51.47 -27.01
N ASP A 6 -26.50 50.19 -26.78
CA ASP A 6 -26.56 49.52 -25.49
C ASP A 6 -25.26 49.64 -24.70
N GLU A 7 -25.35 50.16 -23.48
CA GLU A 7 -24.27 50.23 -22.51
C GLU A 7 -23.97 48.81 -21.98
N PRO A 8 -22.71 48.39 -21.91
CA PRO A 8 -22.39 47.06 -21.36
C PRO A 8 -22.72 46.99 -19.87
N ALA A 9 -23.44 45.97 -19.50
CA ALA A 9 -23.81 45.67 -18.10
C ALA A 9 -22.56 45.53 -17.22
N SER A 10 -22.57 46.23 -16.07
CA SER A 10 -21.51 46.14 -15.06
C SER A 10 -21.41 44.71 -14.52
N PRO A 11 -20.19 44.18 -14.29
CA PRO A 11 -19.98 42.84 -13.78
C PRO A 11 -20.60 42.67 -12.38
N GLN A 12 -21.34 41.59 -12.18
CA GLN A 12 -21.89 41.23 -10.88
C GLN A 12 -20.79 40.85 -9.88
N PRO A 13 -20.88 41.24 -8.62
CA PRO A 13 -19.88 40.86 -7.62
C PRO A 13 -19.87 39.34 -7.36
N ASP A 14 -18.68 38.81 -7.25
CA ASP A 14 -18.42 37.40 -6.97
C ASP A 14 -19.04 37.02 -5.61
N PRO A 15 -20.01 36.09 -5.53
CA PRO A 15 -20.65 35.68 -4.30
C PRO A 15 -19.70 34.93 -3.31
N TRP A 16 -18.47 34.64 -3.71
CA TRP A 16 -17.45 33.97 -2.91
C TRP A 16 -16.29 34.89 -2.48
N ALA A 17 -16.33 36.17 -2.80
CA ALA A 17 -15.32 37.12 -2.38
C ALA A 17 -15.35 37.30 -0.85
N ARG A 18 -14.23 37.02 -0.18
CA ARG A 18 -14.09 37.30 1.27
C ARG A 18 -14.07 38.83 1.50
N PRO A 19 -14.73 39.30 2.56
CA PRO A 19 -14.60 40.70 2.96
C PRO A 19 -13.13 41.01 3.34
N SER A 20 -12.53 42.03 2.76
CA SER A 20 -11.21 42.51 3.08
C SER A 20 -11.14 43.04 4.52
N ARG A 21 -10.10 42.64 5.25
CA ARG A 21 -9.82 43.18 6.59
C ARG A 21 -9.18 44.56 6.46
N PRO A 22 -9.49 45.53 7.34
CA PRO A 22 -8.87 46.85 7.31
C PRO A 22 -7.35 46.71 7.50
N GLY A 23 -6.57 47.17 6.51
CA GLY A 23 -5.10 47.17 6.55
C GLY A 23 -4.38 46.09 5.75
N GLU A 24 -5.10 45.24 5.03
CA GLU A 24 -4.50 44.23 4.16
C GLU A 24 -4.30 44.83 2.74
N PRO A 25 -3.08 44.74 2.16
CA PRO A 25 -2.87 45.22 0.77
C PRO A 25 -3.63 44.32 -0.20
N ASP A 26 -4.21 44.90 -1.23
CA ASP A 26 -4.98 44.24 -2.27
C ASP A 26 -4.21 43.03 -2.85
N ALA A 27 -4.84 41.86 -2.86
CA ALA A 27 -4.27 40.66 -3.45
C ALA A 27 -4.11 40.88 -4.97
N PRO A 28 -2.96 40.44 -5.55
CA PRO A 28 -2.76 40.58 -7.00
C PRO A 28 -3.78 39.75 -7.77
N SER A 29 -4.43 40.35 -8.75
CA SER A 29 -5.38 39.69 -9.65
C SER A 29 -4.70 38.55 -10.39
N TRP A 30 -5.26 37.34 -10.25
CA TRP A 30 -4.78 36.14 -10.94
C TRP A 30 -5.07 36.27 -12.44
N THR A 31 -4.01 36.43 -13.27
CA THR A 31 -4.11 36.37 -14.73
C THR A 31 -3.72 34.95 -15.17
N GLY A 32 -4.65 34.28 -15.86
CA GLY A 32 -4.47 32.91 -16.33
C GLY A 32 -3.31 32.74 -17.33
N PRO A 33 -2.95 31.49 -17.72
CA PRO A 33 -1.74 31.13 -18.48
C PRO A 33 -1.66 31.66 -19.92
N TRP A 34 -2.57 32.54 -20.35
CA TRP A 34 -2.66 33.08 -21.70
C TRP A 34 -2.48 34.63 -21.78
N SER A 35 -1.90 35.26 -20.73
CA SER A 35 -1.57 36.68 -20.79
C SER A 35 -0.30 36.93 -21.61
N GLU A 36 -0.34 37.90 -22.49
CA GLU A 36 0.76 38.34 -23.37
C GLU A 36 2.04 38.69 -22.58
N PRO A 37 3.25 38.50 -23.18
CA PRO A 37 4.51 38.85 -22.53
C PRO A 37 4.57 40.35 -22.21
N GLN A 38 4.81 40.70 -20.94
CA GLN A 38 5.06 42.10 -20.54
C GLN A 38 6.43 42.56 -21.04
N PRO A 39 6.55 43.80 -21.49
CA PRO A 39 7.84 44.36 -21.87
C PRO A 39 8.75 44.54 -20.62
N ASP A 40 10.04 44.37 -20.85
CA ASP A 40 11.14 44.38 -19.88
C ASP A 40 11.01 45.49 -18.82
N ARG A 41 10.96 45.11 -17.56
CA ARG A 41 11.10 46.06 -16.44
C ARG A 41 12.58 46.45 -16.33
N PRO A 42 12.89 47.73 -16.12
CA PRO A 42 14.26 48.17 -15.84
C PRO A 42 14.75 47.56 -14.51
N ALA A 43 16.02 47.16 -14.51
CA ALA A 43 16.69 46.59 -13.35
C ALA A 43 16.63 47.53 -12.13
N HIS A 44 16.17 47.00 -10.99
CA HIS A 44 16.24 47.67 -9.70
C HIS A 44 17.72 47.80 -9.27
N PRO A 45 18.15 48.94 -8.73
CA PRO A 45 19.49 49.07 -8.18
C PRO A 45 19.65 48.17 -6.93
N ASP A 46 20.78 47.49 -6.85
CA ASP A 46 21.18 46.63 -5.76
C ASP A 46 21.12 47.34 -4.41
N HIS A 47 20.32 46.83 -3.48
CA HIS A 47 20.40 47.19 -2.06
C HIS A 47 21.58 46.45 -1.39
N PRO A 48 22.52 47.13 -0.78
CA PRO A 48 23.56 46.46 0.02
C PRO A 48 22.93 45.97 1.33
N GLY A 49 22.73 44.67 1.49
CA GLY A 49 22.21 44.07 2.72
C GLY A 49 21.60 42.67 2.60
N ASP A 50 21.49 42.12 1.41
CA ASP A 50 20.79 40.82 1.19
C ASP A 50 21.73 39.60 1.10
N SER A 51 23.00 39.73 1.58
CA SER A 51 24.00 38.65 1.56
C SER A 51 23.82 37.59 2.63
N ASP A 52 22.88 37.73 3.58
CA ASP A 52 22.74 36.82 4.72
C ASP A 52 21.45 35.95 4.71
N ARG A 53 20.74 35.88 3.59
CA ARG A 53 19.68 34.89 3.45
C ARG A 53 20.24 33.59 2.86
N PRO A 54 20.21 32.46 3.60
CA PRO A 54 20.58 31.18 3.01
C PRO A 54 19.68 30.89 1.82
N SER A 55 20.30 30.58 0.68
CA SER A 55 19.58 30.20 -0.52
C SER A 55 18.82 28.89 -0.26
N TYR A 56 17.68 28.72 -0.92
CA TYR A 56 16.84 27.50 -0.81
C TYR A 56 17.59 26.21 -1.21
N LEU A 57 18.80 26.35 -1.75
CA LEU A 57 19.68 25.24 -2.14
C LEU A 57 20.60 24.75 -1.03
N ASP A 58 20.68 25.47 0.11
CA ASP A 58 21.53 25.11 1.24
C ASP A 58 20.82 24.27 2.33
N GLN A 59 19.57 23.86 2.11
CA GLN A 59 19.00 22.78 2.91
C GLN A 59 19.69 21.47 2.54
N PRO A 60 20.09 20.62 3.52
CA PRO A 60 20.72 19.34 3.21
C PRO A 60 19.76 18.49 2.41
N GLY A 61 19.85 18.66 1.10
CA GLY A 61 19.08 17.93 0.12
C GLY A 61 19.53 16.49 0.10
N TRP A 62 18.60 15.62 -0.09
CA TRP A 62 18.77 14.22 -0.41
C TRP A 62 19.54 14.08 -1.72
N GLY A 63 20.88 14.20 -1.64
CA GLY A 63 21.80 13.82 -2.74
C GLY A 63 21.91 12.30 -2.81
N PRO A 64 22.21 11.74 -4.01
CA PRO A 64 22.43 10.31 -4.16
C PRO A 64 23.64 9.91 -3.31
N ALA A 65 23.49 8.85 -2.51
CA ALA A 65 24.53 8.27 -1.70
C ALA A 65 25.69 7.81 -2.60
N GLN A 66 26.79 8.53 -2.55
CA GLN A 66 28.07 8.10 -3.12
C GLN A 66 28.79 7.17 -2.13
N GLY A 67 29.18 6.03 -2.69
CA GLY A 67 30.38 5.25 -2.51
C GLY A 67 30.93 4.96 -1.12
N ASN A 68 30.95 3.68 -0.84
CA ASN A 68 31.76 2.94 0.08
C ASN A 68 33.15 3.54 0.37
N GLY A 69 33.36 3.98 1.61
CA GLY A 69 34.67 4.21 2.16
C GLY A 69 34.78 3.47 3.50
N TRP A 70 35.57 2.43 3.56
CA TRP A 70 36.02 1.78 4.79
C TRP A 70 36.98 2.74 5.50
N GLY A 71 36.47 3.58 6.39
CA GLY A 71 37.28 4.39 7.31
C GLY A 71 37.25 3.76 8.69
N VAL A 72 38.36 3.16 9.09
CA VAL A 72 38.66 2.78 10.47
C VAL A 72 38.86 4.05 11.27
N GLY A 73 37.83 4.57 11.90
CA GLY A 73 37.89 5.66 12.87
C GLY A 73 38.15 5.09 14.26
N LEU A 74 39.36 5.28 14.76
CA LEU A 74 39.71 5.07 16.17
C LEU A 74 39.05 6.18 17.01
N ASP A 75 37.93 5.86 17.61
CA ASP A 75 37.29 6.76 18.60
C ASP A 75 37.97 6.58 19.97
N GLN A 76 38.84 7.55 20.31
CA GLN A 76 39.39 7.71 21.65
C GLN A 76 38.39 8.53 22.49
N GLY A 77 37.35 7.88 23.01
CA GLY A 77 36.36 8.45 23.94
C GLY A 77 36.53 7.93 25.38
N GLN A 78 37.26 8.68 26.16
CA GLN A 78 37.18 8.80 27.65
C GLN A 78 36.68 7.58 28.45
N ARG A 79 37.63 6.73 28.88
CA ARG A 79 37.46 5.90 30.09
C ARG A 79 37.91 6.69 31.33
N SER A 80 36.98 7.31 32.02
CA SER A 80 37.20 7.81 33.38
C SER A 80 36.73 6.74 34.38
N GLY A 81 37.64 6.28 35.23
CA GLY A 81 37.33 5.75 36.53
C GLY A 81 37.18 4.25 36.73
N GLN A 82 38.16 3.45 36.32
CA GLN A 82 38.29 2.11 36.86
C GLN A 82 39.59 2.03 37.70
N PRO A 83 39.56 1.62 38.98
CA PRO A 83 40.76 1.49 39.78
C PRO A 83 41.67 0.37 39.24
N PRO A 84 43.01 0.54 39.21
CA PRO A 84 43.93 -0.48 38.75
C PRO A 84 44.01 -1.59 39.81
N GLY A 85 43.59 -2.82 39.38
CA GLY A 85 43.85 -4.00 40.18
C GLY A 85 42.77 -5.04 40.37
N ALA A 86 41.61 -4.91 39.73
CA ALA A 86 40.60 -5.98 39.79
C ALA A 86 40.91 -7.08 38.72
N PRO A 87 41.01 -8.36 39.10
CA PRO A 87 41.19 -9.45 38.15
C PRO A 87 39.98 -9.53 37.24
N PRO A 88 40.14 -9.84 35.92
CA PRO A 88 39.02 -10.04 35.04
C PRO A 88 38.17 -11.21 35.53
N GLY A 89 36.91 -10.92 35.88
CA GLY A 89 35.92 -11.96 36.16
C GLY A 89 35.74 -12.90 34.96
N PRO A 90 35.37 -14.16 35.16
CA PRO A 90 35.15 -15.09 34.07
C PRO A 90 33.99 -14.60 33.19
N GLY A 91 34.36 -13.85 32.14
CA GLY A 91 33.44 -13.43 31.10
C GLY A 91 32.93 -14.66 30.37
N GLY A 92 31.71 -15.10 30.69
CA GLY A 92 31.01 -16.10 29.88
C GLY A 92 30.88 -15.62 28.44
N PRO A 93 30.87 -16.52 27.46
CA PRO A 93 30.73 -16.17 26.03
C PRO A 93 29.35 -15.61 25.75
N GLY A 94 29.14 -14.35 26.08
CA GLY A 94 28.02 -13.58 25.62
C GLY A 94 28.26 -13.19 24.16
N GLY A 95 28.07 -14.15 23.26
CA GLY A 95 28.02 -13.82 21.84
C GLY A 95 26.98 -12.69 21.60
N PRO A 96 27.18 -11.84 20.59
CA PRO A 96 26.22 -10.77 20.29
C PRO A 96 24.83 -11.39 20.11
N ARG A 97 23.89 -11.04 20.99
CA ARG A 97 22.51 -11.47 20.88
C ARG A 97 22.04 -10.99 19.50
N PRO A 98 21.40 -11.88 18.69
CA PRO A 98 20.86 -11.44 17.41
C PRO A 98 19.96 -10.23 17.68
N SER A 99 20.33 -9.09 17.09
CA SER A 99 19.56 -7.87 17.20
C SER A 99 18.14 -8.17 16.69
N ARG A 100 17.12 -7.89 17.51
CA ARG A 100 15.74 -7.96 17.07
C ARG A 100 15.63 -7.16 15.77
N PRO A 101 14.94 -7.67 14.73
CA PRO A 101 14.73 -6.90 13.54
C PRO A 101 14.09 -5.56 13.92
N GLU A 102 14.84 -4.49 13.67
CA GLU A 102 14.41 -3.15 13.99
C GLU A 102 13.20 -2.79 13.15
N ARG A 103 12.12 -2.37 13.81
CA ARG A 103 10.91 -1.92 13.12
C ARG A 103 11.26 -0.71 12.27
N LEU A 104 11.02 -0.77 10.97
CA LEU A 104 11.18 0.39 10.11
C LEU A 104 10.29 1.55 10.59
N PRO A 105 10.80 2.79 10.62
CA PRO A 105 10.03 3.93 11.09
C PRO A 105 8.80 4.17 10.21
N LEU A 106 7.70 4.60 10.85
CA LEU A 106 6.52 5.07 10.13
C LEU A 106 6.88 6.39 9.44
N PRO A 107 6.68 6.53 8.12
CA PRO A 107 6.90 7.80 7.45
C PRO A 107 5.89 8.86 7.97
N PRO A 108 6.26 10.15 7.94
CA PRO A 108 5.32 11.22 8.29
C PRO A 108 4.12 11.20 7.32
N PRO A 109 2.93 11.69 7.77
CA PRO A 109 1.78 11.78 6.88
C PRO A 109 2.06 12.74 5.72
N PRO A 110 1.83 12.33 4.45
CA PRO A 110 2.18 13.14 3.28
C PRO A 110 1.18 14.26 2.97
N ALA A 111 0.02 14.24 3.63
CA ALA A 111 -1.05 15.20 3.39
C ALA A 111 -1.88 15.44 4.66
N ALA A 112 -2.78 16.42 4.60
CA ALA A 112 -3.72 16.69 5.67
C ALA A 112 -4.66 15.51 5.94
N PRO A 113 -5.12 15.28 7.18
CA PRO A 113 -5.90 14.09 7.53
C PRO A 113 -7.13 13.85 6.65
N HIS A 114 -7.88 14.89 6.28
CA HIS A 114 -9.07 14.75 5.42
C HIS A 114 -8.72 14.26 4.01
N VAL A 115 -7.55 14.66 3.46
CA VAL A 115 -7.06 14.18 2.17
C VAL A 115 -6.68 12.70 2.27
N LEU A 116 -5.99 12.31 3.36
CA LEU A 116 -5.63 10.90 3.59
C LEU A 116 -6.86 9.99 3.74
N TRP A 117 -7.92 10.47 4.41
CA TRP A 117 -9.18 9.73 4.50
C TRP A 117 -9.85 9.57 3.13
N LEU A 118 -9.84 10.64 2.30
CA LEU A 118 -10.38 10.57 0.94
C LEU A 118 -9.60 9.60 0.07
N GLU A 119 -8.26 9.70 0.06
CA GLU A 119 -7.39 8.82 -0.70
C GLU A 119 -7.54 7.35 -0.27
N LEU A 120 -7.57 7.11 1.03
CA LEU A 120 -7.82 5.77 1.60
C LEU A 120 -9.18 5.24 1.14
N GLY A 121 -10.23 6.05 1.24
CA GLY A 121 -11.57 5.68 0.78
C GLY A 121 -11.60 5.33 -0.70
N LEU A 122 -10.98 6.13 -1.56
CA LEU A 122 -10.90 5.87 -3.01
C LEU A 122 -10.17 4.55 -3.32
N VAL A 123 -9.04 4.30 -2.66
CA VAL A 123 -8.28 3.05 -2.84
C VAL A 123 -9.11 1.85 -2.40
N LEU A 124 -9.77 1.94 -1.23
CA LEU A 124 -10.59 0.84 -0.72
C LEU A 124 -11.84 0.60 -1.59
N VAL A 125 -12.50 1.64 -2.06
CA VAL A 125 -13.64 1.49 -2.99
C VAL A 125 -13.17 0.81 -4.27
N LEU A 126 -12.07 1.25 -4.87
CA LEU A 126 -11.55 0.66 -6.10
C LEU A 126 -11.13 -0.81 -5.90
N ALA A 127 -10.55 -1.13 -4.75
CA ALA A 127 -10.10 -2.49 -4.43
C ALA A 127 -11.26 -3.45 -4.13
N PHE A 128 -12.30 -2.98 -3.43
CA PHE A 128 -13.30 -3.86 -2.84
C PHE A 128 -14.67 -3.79 -3.49
N ALA A 129 -15.00 -2.72 -4.24
CA ALA A 129 -16.30 -2.61 -4.90
C ALA A 129 -16.58 -3.74 -5.91
N PRO A 130 -15.62 -4.21 -6.73
CA PRO A 130 -15.87 -5.33 -7.64
C PRO A 130 -16.28 -6.62 -6.91
N GLY A 131 -15.57 -6.96 -5.82
CA GLY A 131 -15.89 -8.12 -4.98
C GLY A 131 -17.22 -7.96 -4.25
N ALA A 132 -17.51 -6.78 -3.71
CA ALA A 132 -18.77 -6.49 -3.05
C ALA A 132 -19.96 -6.59 -4.04
N LEU A 133 -19.80 -6.11 -5.27
CA LEU A 133 -20.80 -6.24 -6.32
C LEU A 133 -21.03 -7.72 -6.69
N SER A 134 -19.98 -8.51 -6.79
CA SER A 134 -20.08 -9.96 -7.04
C SER A 134 -20.84 -10.67 -5.92
N LEU A 135 -20.58 -10.33 -4.66
CA LEU A 135 -21.34 -10.84 -3.52
C LEU A 135 -22.81 -10.45 -3.56
N LEU A 136 -23.11 -9.22 -3.94
CA LEU A 136 -24.49 -8.75 -4.10
C LEU A 136 -25.23 -9.52 -5.20
N VAL A 137 -24.60 -9.69 -6.37
CA VAL A 137 -25.17 -10.48 -7.48
C VAL A 137 -25.43 -11.92 -7.05
N LEU A 138 -24.52 -12.53 -6.32
CA LEU A 138 -24.69 -13.87 -5.75
C LEU A 138 -25.87 -13.94 -4.76
N ALA A 139 -26.01 -12.92 -3.90
CA ALA A 139 -27.07 -12.88 -2.87
C ALA A 139 -28.48 -12.73 -3.46
N ILE A 140 -28.64 -11.96 -4.55
CA ILE A 140 -29.95 -11.79 -5.23
C ILE A 140 -30.31 -12.96 -6.17
N GLY A 141 -29.45 -13.97 -6.25
CA GLY A 141 -29.75 -15.21 -7.00
C GLY A 141 -29.81 -15.04 -8.53
N THR A 142 -29.31 -13.92 -9.06
CA THR A 142 -29.19 -13.72 -10.52
C THR A 142 -27.95 -14.42 -11.08
N GLY A 143 -27.50 -15.50 -10.43
CA GLY A 143 -26.36 -16.27 -10.89
C GLY A 143 -26.59 -16.68 -12.35
N ALA A 144 -25.85 -16.09 -13.26
CA ALA A 144 -25.80 -16.55 -14.62
C ALA A 144 -25.37 -18.02 -14.58
N ASN A 145 -26.28 -18.89 -14.99
CA ASN A 145 -25.96 -20.29 -15.25
C ASN A 145 -24.98 -20.28 -16.43
N THR A 146 -23.70 -20.20 -16.13
CA THR A 146 -22.64 -20.40 -17.11
C THR A 146 -22.50 -21.89 -17.40
N ASN A 147 -23.59 -22.52 -17.80
CA ASN A 147 -23.62 -23.86 -18.37
C ASN A 147 -23.17 -23.78 -19.81
N GLY A 148 -21.99 -23.33 -20.06
CA GLY A 148 -21.41 -23.26 -21.39
C GLY A 148 -19.94 -23.64 -21.31
N SER A 149 -19.52 -24.52 -22.19
CA SER A 149 -18.10 -24.82 -22.43
C SER A 149 -17.34 -23.47 -22.46
N GLU A 150 -16.58 -23.17 -21.42
CA GLU A 150 -15.77 -21.95 -21.40
C GLU A 150 -14.77 -22.03 -22.55
N GLN A 151 -15.04 -21.21 -23.58
CA GLN A 151 -14.11 -21.12 -24.70
C GLN A 151 -12.87 -20.39 -24.23
N LEU A 152 -11.70 -20.86 -24.66
CA LEU A 152 -10.40 -20.31 -24.24
C LEU A 152 -10.30 -18.77 -24.41
N LEU A 153 -10.84 -18.23 -25.51
CA LEU A 153 -10.78 -16.79 -25.75
C LEU A 153 -11.60 -15.97 -24.74
N PRO A 154 -12.87 -16.30 -24.41
CA PRO A 154 -13.60 -15.66 -23.32
C PRO A 154 -12.89 -15.78 -21.97
N ALA A 155 -12.29 -16.93 -21.64
CA ALA A 155 -11.54 -17.12 -20.41
C ALA A 155 -10.31 -16.20 -20.35
N ILE A 156 -9.55 -16.07 -21.43
CA ILE A 156 -8.42 -15.14 -21.51
C ILE A 156 -8.90 -13.70 -21.32
N VAL A 157 -9.96 -13.28 -22.03
CA VAL A 157 -10.46 -11.90 -21.94
C VAL A 157 -10.97 -11.58 -20.54
N SER A 158 -11.74 -12.48 -19.92
CA SER A 158 -12.25 -12.31 -18.56
C SER A 158 -11.12 -12.30 -17.53
N GLY A 159 -10.13 -13.17 -17.69
CA GLY A 159 -8.94 -13.21 -16.84
C GLY A 159 -8.11 -11.92 -16.90
N LEU A 160 -7.86 -11.41 -18.13
CA LEU A 160 -7.15 -10.13 -18.32
C LEU A 160 -7.93 -8.95 -17.72
N PHE A 161 -9.26 -8.93 -17.89
CA PHE A 161 -10.10 -7.89 -17.30
C PHE A 161 -10.11 -7.96 -15.77
N SER A 162 -10.22 -9.16 -15.20
CA SER A 162 -10.15 -9.38 -13.76
C SER A 162 -8.80 -8.98 -13.19
N ALA A 163 -7.71 -9.35 -13.87
CA ALA A 163 -6.36 -8.92 -13.50
C ALA A 163 -6.23 -7.39 -13.53
N PHE A 164 -6.72 -6.73 -14.59
CA PHE A 164 -6.71 -5.27 -14.69
C PHE A 164 -7.47 -4.62 -13.52
N LEU A 165 -8.66 -5.10 -13.19
CA LEU A 165 -9.41 -4.61 -12.03
C LEU A 165 -8.66 -4.81 -10.72
N SER A 166 -8.04 -5.97 -10.52
CA SER A 166 -7.26 -6.28 -9.31
C SER A 166 -6.01 -5.41 -9.17
N TRP A 167 -5.35 -5.05 -10.29
CA TRP A 167 -4.16 -4.19 -10.27
C TRP A 167 -4.48 -2.70 -10.22
N SER A 168 -5.70 -2.28 -10.56
CA SER A 168 -6.08 -0.86 -10.61
C SER A 168 -5.88 -0.10 -9.27
N PRO A 169 -6.19 -0.65 -8.07
CA PRO A 169 -5.88 0.02 -6.81
C PRO A 169 -4.38 0.13 -6.55
N VAL A 170 -3.57 -0.83 -7.00
CA VAL A 170 -2.10 -0.76 -6.88
C VAL A 170 -1.54 0.35 -7.76
N LEU A 171 -2.06 0.51 -8.99
CA LEU A 171 -1.68 1.62 -9.88
C LEU A 171 -2.08 2.97 -9.27
N LEU A 172 -3.27 3.08 -8.67
CA LEU A 172 -3.68 4.27 -7.93
C LEU A 172 -2.74 4.55 -6.75
N ILE A 173 -2.39 3.54 -5.95
CA ILE A 173 -1.43 3.69 -4.85
C ILE A 173 -0.07 4.17 -5.38
N ALA A 174 0.44 3.58 -6.45
CA ALA A 174 1.69 3.99 -7.07
C ALA A 174 1.64 5.48 -7.49
N TYR A 175 0.56 5.91 -8.13
CA TYR A 175 0.33 7.31 -8.47
C TYR A 175 0.32 8.22 -7.22
N LEU A 176 -0.41 7.84 -6.17
CA LEU A 176 -0.49 8.62 -4.93
C LEU A 176 0.88 8.74 -4.25
N LEU A 177 1.68 7.68 -4.21
CA LEU A 177 3.04 7.70 -3.67
C LEU A 177 3.98 8.62 -4.47
N VAL A 178 3.88 8.60 -5.80
CA VAL A 178 4.66 9.50 -6.66
C VAL A 178 4.22 10.94 -6.47
N ARG A 179 2.91 11.19 -6.46
CA ARG A 179 2.35 12.54 -6.27
C ARG A 179 2.73 13.17 -4.93
N SER A 180 2.75 12.35 -3.86
CA SER A 180 3.09 12.81 -2.50
C SER A 180 4.59 12.88 -2.22
N GLY A 181 5.44 12.41 -3.15
CA GLY A 181 6.87 12.29 -2.93
C GLY A 181 7.27 11.16 -1.97
N GLU A 182 6.30 10.33 -1.53
CA GLU A 182 6.59 9.13 -0.75
C GLU A 182 7.13 8.04 -1.68
N GLY A 183 8.25 7.46 -1.32
CA GLY A 183 8.73 6.28 -2.01
C GLY A 183 8.00 5.01 -1.57
N ARG A 184 8.12 3.94 -2.36
CA ARG A 184 7.58 2.61 -2.06
C ARG A 184 7.96 2.08 -0.65
N ARG A 185 9.06 2.59 -0.06
CA ARG A 185 9.45 2.26 1.32
C ARG A 185 8.42 2.70 2.35
N GLY A 186 7.66 3.77 2.06
CA GLY A 186 6.62 4.29 2.94
C GLY A 186 5.52 3.26 3.24
N ILE A 187 5.20 2.40 2.29
CA ILE A 187 4.22 1.32 2.42
C ILE A 187 4.85 -0.05 2.71
N GLY A 188 6.11 -0.10 3.14
CA GLY A 188 6.79 -1.35 3.49
C GLY A 188 7.43 -2.12 2.31
N LEU A 189 7.34 -1.61 1.08
CA LEU A 189 8.04 -2.14 -0.09
C LEU A 189 9.47 -1.59 -0.18
N GLY A 190 10.28 -1.85 0.86
CA GLY A 190 11.70 -1.52 0.90
C GLY A 190 12.53 -2.35 -0.09
N ARG A 191 13.85 -2.38 0.13
CA ARG A 191 14.73 -3.26 -0.65
C ARG A 191 14.36 -4.72 -0.36
N PHE A 192 14.21 -5.50 -1.41
CA PHE A 192 14.06 -6.95 -1.31
C PHE A 192 15.39 -7.58 -0.88
N GLU A 193 15.37 -8.29 0.25
CA GLU A 193 16.53 -9.00 0.80
C GLU A 193 16.33 -10.51 0.58
N GLY A 194 16.60 -10.98 -0.63
CA GLY A 194 16.22 -12.28 -1.14
C GLY A 194 16.21 -13.45 -0.14
N ARG A 195 17.33 -13.69 0.57
CA ARG A 195 17.40 -14.78 1.55
C ARG A 195 16.58 -14.50 2.81
N ALA A 196 16.67 -13.29 3.36
CA ALA A 196 15.99 -12.96 4.61
C ALA A 196 14.47 -12.90 4.40
N ASP A 197 14.00 -12.19 3.37
CA ASP A 197 12.57 -12.10 3.04
C ASP A 197 12.01 -13.46 2.61
N GLY A 198 12.78 -14.24 1.84
CA GLY A 198 12.38 -15.57 1.41
C GLY A 198 12.20 -16.56 2.56
N LEU A 199 13.17 -16.62 3.49
CA LEU A 199 13.09 -17.52 4.65
C LEU A 199 11.96 -17.14 5.61
N VAL A 200 11.78 -15.84 5.85
CA VAL A 200 10.67 -15.35 6.69
C VAL A 200 9.33 -15.58 5.98
N GLY A 201 9.24 -15.34 4.67
CA GLY A 201 8.06 -15.63 3.87
C GLY A 201 7.69 -17.11 3.91
N LEU A 202 8.67 -18.01 3.76
CA LEU A 202 8.47 -19.45 3.89
C LEU A 202 7.99 -19.84 5.31
N GLY A 203 8.57 -19.23 6.35
CA GLY A 203 8.11 -19.45 7.73
C GLY A 203 6.67 -18.98 7.96
N LEU A 204 6.29 -17.82 7.42
CA LEU A 204 4.91 -17.32 7.46
C LEU A 204 3.96 -18.22 6.65
N TRP A 205 4.39 -18.72 5.49
CA TRP A 205 3.61 -19.69 4.70
C TRP A 205 3.32 -20.97 5.48
N VAL A 206 4.33 -21.56 6.13
CA VAL A 206 4.13 -22.75 7.00
C VAL A 206 3.19 -22.43 8.15
N ALA A 207 3.39 -21.29 8.83
CA ALA A 207 2.51 -20.84 9.92
C ALA A 207 1.06 -20.66 9.45
N SER A 208 0.86 -20.14 8.23
CA SER A 208 -0.45 -19.97 7.60
C SER A 208 -1.15 -21.31 7.39
N PHE A 209 -0.44 -22.33 6.88
CA PHE A 209 -1.02 -23.67 6.71
C PHE A 209 -1.40 -24.31 8.05
N VAL A 210 -0.53 -24.24 9.06
CA VAL A 210 -0.83 -24.74 10.39
C VAL A 210 -2.07 -24.04 10.97
N LEU A 211 -2.11 -22.73 10.85
CA LEU A 211 -3.25 -21.93 11.32
C LEU A 211 -4.55 -22.33 10.60
N VAL A 212 -4.51 -22.43 9.27
CA VAL A 212 -5.69 -22.80 8.47
C VAL A 212 -6.18 -24.19 8.77
N LEU A 213 -5.31 -25.17 8.98
CA LEU A 213 -5.71 -26.53 9.41
C LEU A 213 -6.47 -26.51 10.75
N ILE A 214 -5.98 -25.73 11.72
CA ILE A 214 -6.65 -25.56 13.01
C ILE A 214 -8.01 -24.87 12.83
N LEU A 215 -8.05 -23.78 12.07
CA LEU A 215 -9.27 -23.00 11.88
C LEU A 215 -10.30 -23.73 11.01
N ALA A 216 -9.88 -24.51 10.02
CA ALA A 216 -10.77 -25.35 9.22
C ALA A 216 -11.49 -26.38 10.10
N TRP A 217 -10.78 -26.95 11.08
CA TRP A 217 -11.40 -27.83 12.05
C TRP A 217 -12.37 -27.08 12.99
N VAL A 218 -11.96 -25.92 13.51
CA VAL A 218 -12.78 -25.11 14.44
C VAL A 218 -14.04 -24.56 13.77
N PHE A 219 -13.92 -24.08 12.53
CA PHE A 219 -15.01 -23.42 11.81
C PHE A 219 -15.78 -24.36 10.87
N SER A 220 -15.43 -25.66 10.82
CA SER A 220 -16.13 -26.64 9.97
C SER A 220 -17.67 -26.63 10.11
N PRO A 221 -18.28 -26.39 11.31
CA PRO A 221 -19.72 -26.37 11.44
C PRO A 221 -20.42 -25.18 10.75
N LEU A 222 -19.67 -24.14 10.38
CA LEU A 222 -20.22 -22.91 9.76
C LEU A 222 -20.46 -23.07 8.25
N GLY A 223 -20.09 -24.20 7.68
CA GLY A 223 -20.23 -24.48 6.26
C GLY A 223 -19.12 -23.84 5.41
N HIS A 224 -18.76 -24.57 4.38
CA HIS A 224 -17.81 -24.18 3.34
C HIS A 224 -18.50 -24.28 1.98
N ARG A 225 -18.14 -23.42 1.05
CA ARG A 225 -18.60 -23.48 -0.34
C ARG A 225 -17.40 -23.69 -1.24
N GLU A 226 -17.46 -24.74 -2.04
CA GLU A 226 -16.45 -24.97 -3.08
C GLU A 226 -16.58 -23.91 -4.18
N VAL A 227 -15.45 -23.39 -4.59
CA VAL A 227 -15.34 -22.41 -5.69
C VAL A 227 -14.30 -22.97 -6.66
N ASP A 228 -14.71 -23.20 -7.88
CA ASP A 228 -13.78 -23.62 -8.93
C ASP A 228 -13.10 -22.40 -9.55
N PHE A 229 -11.82 -22.26 -9.26
CA PHE A 229 -10.98 -21.18 -9.82
C PHE A 229 -10.30 -21.57 -11.12
N LEU A 230 -10.26 -22.87 -11.46
CA LEU A 230 -9.55 -23.40 -12.62
C LEU A 230 -10.44 -24.40 -13.37
N PRO A 231 -11.39 -23.94 -14.18
CA PRO A 231 -12.32 -24.82 -14.91
C PRO A 231 -11.60 -25.91 -15.69
N ASN A 232 -12.11 -27.16 -15.58
CA ASN A 232 -11.49 -28.35 -16.17
C ASN A 232 -11.55 -28.36 -17.69
N GLU A 233 -12.46 -27.58 -18.29
CA GLU A 233 -12.68 -27.44 -19.73
C GLU A 233 -11.54 -26.68 -20.44
N LEU A 234 -10.74 -25.93 -19.67
CA LEU A 234 -9.62 -25.18 -20.24
C LEU A 234 -8.38 -26.06 -20.45
N PRO A 235 -7.56 -25.77 -21.47
CA PRO A 235 -6.32 -26.48 -21.69
C PRO A 235 -5.41 -26.48 -20.45
N GLN A 236 -4.81 -27.61 -20.12
CA GLN A 236 -3.98 -27.77 -18.91
C GLN A 236 -2.84 -26.73 -18.81
N TRP A 237 -2.17 -26.44 -19.92
CA TRP A 237 -1.11 -25.40 -19.92
C TRP A 237 -1.64 -24.04 -19.52
N PHE A 238 -2.88 -23.68 -19.96
CA PHE A 238 -3.49 -22.41 -19.58
C PHE A 238 -3.85 -22.37 -18.10
N ARG A 239 -4.38 -23.46 -17.54
CA ARG A 239 -4.70 -23.59 -16.11
C ARG A 239 -3.46 -23.39 -15.23
N TRP A 240 -2.27 -23.89 -15.64
CA TRP A 240 -1.00 -23.63 -14.93
C TRP A 240 -0.61 -22.15 -14.98
N VAL A 241 -0.74 -21.50 -16.12
CA VAL A 241 -0.47 -20.05 -16.26
C VAL A 241 -1.44 -19.26 -15.40
N ASP A 242 -2.72 -19.58 -15.46
CA ASP A 242 -3.78 -18.89 -14.72
C ASP A 242 -3.61 -19.05 -13.20
N ALA A 243 -3.29 -20.26 -12.73
CA ALA A 243 -2.95 -20.51 -11.32
C ALA A 243 -1.82 -19.60 -10.82
N LEU A 244 -0.75 -19.45 -11.61
CA LEU A 244 0.37 -18.58 -11.28
C LEU A 244 -0.06 -17.10 -11.28
N VAL A 245 -0.82 -16.68 -12.27
CA VAL A 245 -1.33 -15.30 -12.38
C VAL A 245 -2.25 -14.96 -11.21
N ILE A 246 -3.18 -15.85 -10.84
CA ILE A 246 -4.07 -15.67 -9.68
C ILE A 246 -3.23 -15.50 -8.41
N ALA A 247 -2.33 -16.44 -8.11
CA ALA A 247 -1.54 -16.43 -6.88
C ALA A 247 -0.64 -15.19 -6.76
N VAL A 248 0.04 -14.79 -7.86
CA VAL A 248 0.89 -13.59 -7.87
C VAL A 248 0.04 -12.33 -7.75
N THR A 249 -1.08 -12.25 -8.48
CA THR A 249 -1.97 -11.09 -8.43
C THR A 249 -2.55 -10.92 -7.03
N ALA A 250 -3.14 -11.94 -6.43
CA ALA A 250 -3.70 -11.88 -5.08
C ALA A 250 -2.63 -11.52 -4.06
N GLY A 251 -1.51 -12.28 -4.03
CA GLY A 251 -0.44 -12.06 -3.07
C GLY A 251 0.18 -10.66 -3.13
N VAL A 252 0.25 -10.03 -4.30
CA VAL A 252 0.77 -8.66 -4.44
C VAL A 252 -0.30 -7.63 -4.16
N THR A 253 -1.45 -7.70 -4.86
CA THR A 253 -2.44 -6.62 -4.85
C THR A 253 -3.12 -6.48 -3.49
N GLU A 254 -3.50 -7.59 -2.88
CA GLU A 254 -4.16 -7.59 -1.59
C GLU A 254 -3.22 -7.13 -0.47
N GLU A 255 -1.97 -7.59 -0.46
CA GLU A 255 -1.02 -7.16 0.56
C GLU A 255 -0.61 -5.70 0.40
N VAL A 256 -0.41 -5.22 -0.83
CA VAL A 256 -0.11 -3.80 -1.08
C VAL A 256 -1.27 -2.91 -0.64
N VAL A 257 -2.51 -3.29 -0.94
CA VAL A 257 -3.69 -2.49 -0.59
C VAL A 257 -3.96 -2.54 0.92
N VAL A 258 -4.07 -3.75 1.48
CA VAL A 258 -4.58 -3.94 2.86
C VAL A 258 -3.51 -3.64 3.89
N ARG A 259 -2.29 -4.22 3.75
CA ARG A 259 -1.21 -4.04 4.74
C ARG A 259 -0.34 -2.85 4.38
N GLY A 260 0.14 -2.79 3.14
CA GLY A 260 1.02 -1.72 2.69
C GLY A 260 0.38 -0.34 2.81
N TYR A 261 -0.74 -0.13 2.16
CA TYR A 261 -1.37 1.19 2.07
C TYR A 261 -2.37 1.45 3.20
N ALA A 262 -3.44 0.66 3.31
CA ALA A 262 -4.52 0.98 4.25
C ALA A 262 -4.05 0.98 5.70
N GLN A 263 -3.32 -0.04 6.14
CA GLN A 263 -2.77 -0.11 7.49
C GLN A 263 -1.80 1.04 7.76
N THR A 264 -0.94 1.42 6.80
CA THR A 264 -0.02 2.57 6.93
C THR A 264 -0.77 3.88 7.07
N ARG A 265 -1.80 4.13 6.23
CA ARG A 265 -2.60 5.37 6.30
C ARG A 265 -3.36 5.48 7.61
N LEU A 266 -3.94 4.39 8.10
CA LEU A 266 -4.61 4.37 9.41
C LEU A 266 -3.64 4.67 10.57
N GLU A 267 -2.41 4.12 10.53
CA GLU A 267 -1.37 4.45 11.51
C GLU A 267 -0.98 5.94 11.45
N GLN A 268 -0.80 6.51 10.25
CA GLN A 268 -0.52 7.94 10.04
C GLN A 268 -1.66 8.84 10.53
N LEU A 269 -2.89 8.39 10.40
CA LEU A 269 -4.09 9.05 10.92
C LEU A 269 -4.28 8.86 12.44
N LYS A 270 -3.32 8.19 13.10
CA LYS A 270 -3.33 7.92 14.55
C LYS A 270 -4.55 7.12 15.03
N VAL A 271 -5.10 6.28 14.17
CA VAL A 271 -6.15 5.33 14.53
C VAL A 271 -5.59 4.34 15.56
N PRO A 272 -6.36 3.93 16.58
CA PRO A 272 -5.92 2.96 17.58
C PRO A 272 -5.42 1.66 16.93
N THR A 273 -4.30 1.11 17.42
CA THR A 273 -3.63 -0.06 16.83
C THR A 273 -4.58 -1.24 16.59
N ALA A 274 -5.49 -1.52 17.54
CA ALA A 274 -6.46 -2.59 17.36
C ALA A 274 -7.33 -2.37 16.09
N MET A 275 -7.79 -1.15 15.86
CA MET A 275 -8.58 -0.80 14.67
C MET A 275 -7.75 -0.83 13.39
N VAL A 276 -6.47 -0.41 13.47
CA VAL A 276 -5.54 -0.49 12.33
C VAL A 276 -5.38 -1.94 11.84
N LEU A 277 -5.34 -2.90 12.76
CA LEU A 277 -5.22 -4.32 12.42
C LEU A 277 -6.57 -4.91 11.98
N VAL A 278 -7.65 -4.60 12.71
CA VAL A 278 -8.95 -5.25 12.52
C VAL A 278 -9.69 -4.72 11.30
N LEU A 279 -9.79 -3.39 11.09
CA LEU A 279 -10.68 -2.83 10.07
C LEU A 279 -10.33 -3.27 8.64
N PRO A 280 -9.07 -3.11 8.14
CA PRO A 280 -8.73 -3.54 6.79
C PRO A 280 -8.83 -5.07 6.64
N THR A 281 -8.48 -5.80 7.69
CA THR A 281 -8.52 -7.27 7.69
C THR A 281 -9.94 -7.81 7.70
N ALA A 282 -10.85 -7.19 8.46
CA ALA A 282 -12.26 -7.56 8.47
C ALA A 282 -12.93 -7.27 7.12
N LEU A 283 -12.65 -6.11 6.53
CA LEU A 283 -13.13 -5.78 5.20
C LEU A 283 -12.68 -6.82 4.17
N TRP A 284 -11.41 -7.20 4.22
CA TRP A 284 -10.85 -8.25 3.35
C TRP A 284 -11.50 -9.61 3.60
N GLY A 285 -11.69 -10.03 4.87
CA GLY A 285 -12.36 -11.28 5.23
C GLY A 285 -13.82 -11.34 4.77
N ILE A 286 -14.58 -10.24 4.87
CA ILE A 286 -15.97 -10.15 4.44
C ILE A 286 -16.11 -10.45 2.93
N LEU A 287 -15.17 -10.02 2.11
CA LEU A 287 -15.20 -10.31 0.69
C LEU A 287 -15.07 -11.80 0.37
N HIS A 288 -14.55 -12.61 1.30
CA HIS A 288 -14.44 -14.07 1.14
C HIS A 288 -15.71 -14.82 1.55
N LEU A 289 -16.79 -14.13 1.91
CA LEU A 289 -18.08 -14.77 2.20
C LEU A 289 -18.65 -15.55 1.02
N TYR A 290 -18.24 -15.29 -0.21
CA TYR A 290 -18.61 -16.12 -1.37
C TYR A 290 -18.10 -17.57 -1.26
N GLN A 291 -17.01 -17.80 -0.49
CA GLN A 291 -16.47 -19.13 -0.15
C GLN A 291 -17.14 -19.74 1.09
N GLY A 292 -18.07 -19.02 1.73
CA GLY A 292 -18.75 -19.42 2.96
C GLY A 292 -18.22 -18.74 4.23
N ALA A 293 -18.98 -18.85 5.32
CA ALA A 293 -18.66 -18.18 6.58
C ALA A 293 -17.37 -18.74 7.21
N SER A 294 -17.14 -20.05 7.11
CA SER A 294 -15.90 -20.70 7.58
C SER A 294 -14.67 -20.12 6.91
N ALA A 295 -14.70 -19.97 5.56
CA ALA A 295 -13.61 -19.40 4.80
C ALA A 295 -13.37 -17.93 5.16
N ALA A 296 -14.43 -17.12 5.24
CA ALA A 296 -14.33 -15.70 5.61
C ALA A 296 -13.66 -15.50 6.98
N LEU A 297 -14.03 -16.29 7.98
CA LEU A 297 -13.42 -16.25 9.32
C LEU A 297 -11.97 -16.74 9.30
N THR A 298 -11.70 -17.78 8.54
CA THR A 298 -10.33 -18.29 8.37
C THR A 298 -9.42 -17.25 7.72
N VAL A 299 -9.89 -16.62 6.65
CA VAL A 299 -9.17 -15.53 5.96
C VAL A 299 -8.97 -14.32 6.88
N PHE A 300 -9.98 -13.96 7.68
CA PHE A 300 -9.83 -12.91 8.68
C PHE A 300 -8.73 -13.24 9.70
N CYS A 301 -8.72 -14.44 10.27
CA CYS A 301 -7.70 -14.86 11.24
C CYS A 301 -6.30 -14.93 10.62
N LEU A 302 -6.18 -15.43 9.39
CA LEU A 302 -4.94 -15.45 8.64
C LEU A 302 -4.46 -14.02 8.36
N GLY A 303 -5.39 -13.16 7.96
CA GLY A 303 -5.12 -11.73 7.74
C GLY A 303 -4.65 -11.01 8.98
N MET A 304 -5.13 -11.37 10.17
CA MET A 304 -4.67 -10.83 11.45
C MET A 304 -3.21 -11.20 11.74
N LEU A 305 -2.78 -12.42 11.38
CA LEU A 305 -1.37 -12.83 11.45
C LEU A 305 -0.49 -11.93 10.59
N TYR A 306 -0.88 -11.68 9.33
CA TYR A 306 -0.14 -10.83 8.40
C TYR A 306 -0.16 -9.35 8.82
N ALA A 307 -1.31 -8.84 9.27
CA ALA A 307 -1.44 -7.48 9.77
C ALA A 307 -0.57 -7.24 11.00
N TRP A 308 -0.53 -8.19 11.94
CA TRP A 308 0.35 -8.14 13.11
C TRP A 308 1.82 -8.16 12.72
N TYR A 309 2.22 -9.06 11.81
CA TYR A 309 3.60 -9.14 11.31
C TYR A 309 4.00 -7.81 10.66
N PHE A 310 3.19 -7.26 9.77
CA PHE A 310 3.45 -5.97 9.13
C PHE A 310 3.55 -4.84 10.15
N HIS A 311 2.62 -4.78 11.10
CA HIS A 311 2.69 -3.78 12.19
C HIS A 311 4.00 -3.83 12.95
N ARG A 312 4.56 -5.03 13.17
CA ARG A 312 5.82 -5.20 13.91
C ARG A 312 7.06 -4.90 13.11
N THR A 313 7.07 -5.18 11.82
CA THR A 313 8.28 -5.16 11.01
C THR A 313 8.27 -4.07 9.94
N ARG A 314 7.12 -3.67 9.46
CA ARG A 314 6.94 -2.78 8.30
C ARG A 314 7.60 -3.35 7.02
N ARG A 315 7.71 -4.68 6.92
CA ARG A 315 8.26 -5.37 5.74
C ARG A 315 7.13 -6.12 5.03
N LEU A 316 6.87 -5.75 3.79
CA LEU A 316 5.78 -6.31 3.01
C LEU A 316 6.20 -7.54 2.19
N TRP A 317 7.46 -7.62 1.74
CA TRP A 317 7.94 -8.73 0.92
C TRP A 317 7.72 -10.12 1.51
N PRO A 318 8.01 -10.39 2.80
CA PRO A 318 7.75 -11.71 3.38
C PRO A 318 6.29 -12.12 3.33
N ILE A 319 5.36 -11.15 3.49
CA ILE A 319 3.92 -11.43 3.47
C ILE A 319 3.46 -11.71 2.04
N ILE A 320 3.92 -10.93 1.05
CA ILE A 320 3.63 -11.17 -0.37
C ILE A 320 4.06 -12.57 -0.78
N ILE A 321 5.27 -12.99 -0.37
CA ILE A 321 5.78 -14.34 -0.65
C ILE A 321 4.90 -15.40 0.03
N ALA A 322 4.61 -15.22 1.32
CA ALA A 322 3.81 -16.18 2.08
C ALA A 322 2.41 -16.34 1.49
N HIS A 323 1.76 -15.24 1.14
CA HIS A 323 0.42 -15.20 0.56
C HIS A 323 0.40 -15.85 -0.83
N GLY A 324 1.28 -15.42 -1.73
CA GLY A 324 1.35 -16.01 -3.06
C GLY A 324 1.65 -17.52 -3.04
N LEU A 325 2.55 -17.97 -2.16
CA LEU A 325 2.78 -19.42 -1.96
C LEU A 325 1.57 -20.11 -1.36
N PHE A 326 0.84 -19.46 -0.46
CA PHE A 326 -0.36 -20.01 0.16
C PHE A 326 -1.46 -20.26 -0.88
N ASP A 327 -1.71 -19.31 -1.76
CA ASP A 327 -2.71 -19.44 -2.84
C ASP A 327 -2.25 -20.41 -3.93
N LEU A 328 -0.97 -20.42 -4.26
CA LEU A 328 -0.43 -21.30 -5.29
C LEU A 328 -0.49 -22.78 -4.88
N THR A 329 -0.30 -23.10 -3.61
CA THR A 329 -0.20 -24.49 -3.15
C THR A 329 -1.43 -25.33 -3.46
N PRO A 330 -2.68 -24.94 -3.11
CA PRO A 330 -3.86 -25.74 -3.43
C PRO A 330 -4.11 -25.83 -4.94
N LEU A 331 -3.80 -24.79 -5.70
CA LEU A 331 -3.93 -24.78 -7.15
C LEU A 331 -2.96 -25.78 -7.81
N VAL A 332 -1.72 -25.83 -7.33
CA VAL A 332 -0.72 -26.81 -7.80
C VAL A 332 -1.14 -28.23 -7.46
N LEU A 333 -1.63 -28.49 -6.24
CA LEU A 333 -2.11 -29.81 -5.83
C LEU A 333 -3.31 -30.28 -6.66
N LEU A 334 -4.26 -29.37 -6.94
CA LEU A 334 -5.40 -29.65 -7.81
C LEU A 334 -4.96 -30.04 -9.22
N LEU A 335 -4.06 -29.27 -9.82
CA LEU A 335 -3.56 -29.51 -11.18
C LEU A 335 -2.73 -30.80 -11.26
N ALA A 336 -1.92 -31.11 -10.26
CA ALA A 336 -1.14 -32.34 -10.21
C ALA A 336 -2.04 -33.58 -10.05
N GLY A 337 -3.13 -33.48 -9.27
CA GLY A 337 -4.10 -34.56 -9.08
C GLY A 337 -5.00 -34.81 -10.30
N SER A 338 -5.21 -33.81 -11.16
CA SER A 338 -6.03 -33.93 -12.37
C SER A 338 -5.28 -34.49 -13.59
N SER A 339 -4.00 -34.81 -13.46
CA SER A 339 -3.16 -35.35 -14.56
C SER A 339 -3.22 -36.89 -14.67
N HIS A 340 -4.06 -37.54 -13.89
CA HIS A 340 -4.34 -38.98 -13.92
C HIS A 340 -5.77 -39.24 -14.34
#